data_e6b132f3ebfdc5bfaf917d5e8bac8de9
#
_entry.id   e6b132f3ebfdc5bfaf917d5e8bac8de9
#
_cell.length_a   1.000
_cell.length_b   1.000
_cell.length_c   1.000
_cell.angle_alpha   90.00
_cell.angle_beta   90.00
_cell.angle_gamma   90.00
#
_symmetry.space_group_name_H-M   'P 1'
#
loop_
_entity.id
_entity.type
_entity.pdbx_description
1 polymer ?
#
loop_
_entity_poly.entity_id
_entity_poly.type
_entity_poly.pdbx_seq_one_letter_code
_entity_poly.pdbx_strand_id
1 'polypeptide(L)'
;PLQYGTRHGAVLPDDPKKRMEQVCTGCLAAAEQALKEGARVDEAIRAHVVRANNSRYSKVNEIAKYLVSMFPQKGTVMTQCFGETIVGMMLKEAKLAGKQLRLFCPETRPYFQGARLTATVCHDMGFDVTVITDNMPAFVMQREGIDVFTCAADAICLDGFVVNKVGTFQIAICANHFGIPTFVTGAPDAGHPTKDTVTIEMRDPAFTLQAMGVRTAAEGVKGYYPAFDLTPPHLISGIVTDRGVFSPFDLQRYFSSGGMGEYEMVV
;
A
#
# COMPACT_ATOMS: atom_id res chain seq x y z
N PRO A 1 9.61 -12.79 14.09
CA PRO A 1 9.12 -11.42 14.24
C PRO A 1 9.03 -10.84 12.86
N LEU A 2 7.80 -10.52 12.41
CA LEU A 2 7.56 -9.84 11.14
C LEU A 2 8.12 -8.41 11.29
N GLN A 3 9.25 -8.13 10.65
CA GLN A 3 9.68 -6.76 10.46
C GLN A 3 8.72 -6.12 9.44
N TYR A 4 7.78 -5.34 9.93
CA TYR A 4 7.01 -4.44 9.10
C TYR A 4 7.96 -3.39 8.56
N GLY A 5 8.20 -3.41 7.24
CA GLY A 5 8.94 -2.35 6.57
C GLY A 5 8.23 -1.02 6.82
N THR A 6 8.99 -0.02 7.21
CA THR A 6 8.51 1.34 7.38
C THR A 6 8.01 1.90 6.06
N ARG A 7 6.85 2.51 6.08
CA ARG A 7 6.06 2.99 4.93
C ARG A 7 6.64 4.13 4.13
N HIS A 8 7.89 4.48 4.18
CA HIS A 8 8.42 5.64 3.45
C HIS A 8 9.81 5.45 2.86
N GLY A 9 10.24 4.22 2.57
CA GLY A 9 11.60 4.02 2.03
C GLY A 9 12.72 4.57 2.92
N ALA A 10 12.38 5.16 4.06
CA ALA A 10 13.34 5.57 5.05
C ALA A 10 13.93 4.31 5.67
N VAL A 11 15.16 4.01 5.35
CA VAL A 11 15.96 3.05 6.10
C VAL A 11 15.94 3.55 7.55
N LEU A 12 15.27 2.80 8.46
CA LEU A 12 15.37 3.13 9.87
C LEU A 12 16.84 3.05 10.27
N PRO A 13 17.37 4.03 10.98
CA PRO A 13 18.74 3.99 11.45
C PRO A 13 19.04 2.66 12.16
N ASP A 14 20.19 2.06 11.94
CA ASP A 14 20.56 0.80 12.59
C ASP A 14 20.67 0.93 14.12
N ASP A 15 20.89 2.16 14.60
CA ASP A 15 20.87 2.50 16.03
C ASP A 15 19.44 2.48 16.57
N PRO A 16 19.10 1.58 17.53
CA PRO A 16 17.78 1.49 18.14
C PRO A 16 17.30 2.80 18.78
N LYS A 17 18.23 3.62 19.30
CA LYS A 17 17.93 4.92 19.91
C LYS A 17 17.47 5.92 18.87
N LYS A 18 18.17 6.00 17.72
CA LYS A 18 17.77 6.87 16.60
C LYS A 18 16.45 6.43 15.99
N ARG A 19 16.19 5.11 15.91
CA ARG A 19 14.86 4.60 15.49
C ARG A 19 13.75 5.06 16.44
N MET A 20 14.01 4.95 17.74
CA MET A 20 13.05 5.39 18.75
C MET A 20 12.81 6.89 18.67
N GLU A 21 13.87 7.68 18.50
CA GLU A 21 13.78 9.14 18.32
C GLU A 21 12.92 9.49 17.11
N GLN A 22 13.10 8.85 15.98
CA GLN A 22 12.34 9.13 14.77
C GLN A 22 10.84 8.75 14.89
N VAL A 23 10.55 7.61 15.51
CA VAL A 23 9.17 7.13 15.72
C VAL A 23 8.47 7.93 16.83
N CYS A 24 9.22 8.38 17.82
CA CYS A 24 8.69 9.04 19.02
C CYS A 24 8.77 10.57 18.99
N THR A 25 9.28 11.21 17.93
CA THR A 25 9.46 12.67 17.87
C THR A 25 8.19 13.43 18.26
N GLY A 26 7.03 13.04 17.72
CA GLY A 26 5.75 13.66 18.06
C GLY A 26 5.32 13.40 19.51
N CYS A 27 5.59 12.21 20.03
CA CYS A 27 5.31 11.87 21.44
C CYS A 27 6.24 12.65 22.38
N LEU A 28 7.52 12.80 22.02
CA LEU A 28 8.47 13.59 22.80
C LEU A 28 8.07 15.07 22.84
N ALA A 29 7.71 15.66 21.70
CA ALA A 29 7.24 17.05 21.64
C ALA A 29 5.98 17.26 22.49
N ALA A 30 5.02 16.33 22.46
CA ALA A 30 3.82 16.38 23.31
C ALA A 30 4.17 16.27 24.80
N ALA A 31 5.13 15.42 25.16
CA ALA A 31 5.60 15.28 26.54
C ALA A 31 6.32 16.54 27.03
N GLU A 32 7.21 17.10 26.22
CA GLU A 32 7.93 18.34 26.55
C GLU A 32 6.98 19.53 26.74
N GLN A 33 5.96 19.64 25.89
CA GLN A 33 4.95 20.68 26.00
C GLN A 33 4.12 20.52 27.29
N ALA A 34 3.69 19.29 27.60
CA ALA A 34 2.95 18.99 28.81
C ALA A 34 3.77 19.34 30.08
N LEU A 35 5.07 19.03 30.09
CA LEU A 35 5.97 19.40 31.20
C LEU A 35 6.06 20.92 31.39
N LYS A 36 6.16 21.69 30.29
CA LYS A 36 6.19 23.17 30.37
C LYS A 36 4.88 23.76 30.92
N GLU A 37 3.76 23.12 30.61
CA GLU A 37 2.42 23.55 31.03
C GLU A 37 2.00 23.00 32.40
N GLY A 38 2.80 22.14 33.02
CA GLY A 38 2.45 21.45 34.27
C GLY A 38 1.31 20.44 34.11
N ALA A 39 1.08 19.98 32.90
CA ALA A 39 0.05 19.00 32.57
C ALA A 39 0.57 17.55 32.69
N ARG A 40 -0.35 16.59 32.67
CA ARG A 40 -0.01 15.17 32.75
C ARG A 40 0.60 14.68 31.41
N VAL A 41 1.85 14.21 31.47
CA VAL A 41 2.65 13.76 30.34
C VAL A 41 2.03 12.53 29.67
N ASP A 42 1.54 11.58 30.45
CA ASP A 42 0.89 10.35 29.94
C ASP A 42 -0.39 10.65 29.13
N GLU A 43 -1.19 11.61 29.61
CA GLU A 43 -2.39 12.07 28.90
C GLU A 43 -2.04 12.81 27.59
N ALA A 44 -1.02 13.66 27.63
CA ALA A 44 -0.56 14.39 26.45
C ALA A 44 -0.03 13.46 25.35
N ILE A 45 0.77 12.45 25.71
CA ILE A 45 1.28 11.44 24.79
C ILE A 45 0.10 10.62 24.22
N ARG A 46 -0.81 10.16 25.08
CA ARG A 46 -2.00 9.41 24.64
C ARG A 46 -2.84 10.22 23.66
N ALA A 47 -3.14 11.47 23.97
CA ALA A 47 -3.90 12.36 23.11
C ALA A 47 -3.19 12.59 21.77
N HIS A 48 -1.87 12.74 21.75
CA HIS A 48 -1.10 12.87 20.52
C HIS A 48 -1.20 11.61 19.65
N VAL A 49 -1.03 10.42 20.23
CA VAL A 49 -1.13 9.13 19.51
C VAL A 49 -2.52 8.94 18.93
N VAL A 50 -3.57 9.25 19.70
CA VAL A 50 -4.96 9.16 19.23
C VAL A 50 -5.20 10.10 18.06
N ARG A 51 -4.79 11.37 18.17
CA ARG A 51 -4.93 12.34 17.05
C ARG A 51 -4.16 11.90 15.80
N ALA A 52 -2.92 11.45 15.96
CA ALA A 52 -2.11 10.98 14.82
C ALA A 52 -2.74 9.77 14.13
N ASN A 53 -3.25 8.81 14.89
CA ASN A 53 -3.96 7.66 14.34
C ASN A 53 -5.27 8.07 13.65
N ASN A 54 -6.08 8.92 14.28
CA ASN A 54 -7.33 9.39 13.69
C ASN A 54 -7.08 10.12 12.37
N SER A 55 -6.09 11.01 12.32
CA SER A 55 -5.71 11.69 11.07
C SER A 55 -5.29 10.72 9.98
N ARG A 56 -4.51 9.68 10.32
CA ARG A 56 -4.10 8.63 9.38
C ARG A 56 -5.30 7.82 8.86
N TYR A 57 -6.16 7.35 9.75
CA TYR A 57 -7.32 6.54 9.39
C TYR A 57 -8.34 7.35 8.58
N SER A 58 -8.52 8.64 8.90
CA SER A 58 -9.34 9.56 8.13
C SER A 58 -8.89 9.62 6.66
N LYS A 59 -7.60 9.89 6.42
CA LYS A 59 -7.05 9.94 5.06
C LYS A 59 -7.25 8.63 4.31
N VAL A 60 -6.96 7.50 4.94
CA VAL A 60 -7.13 6.19 4.31
C VAL A 60 -8.60 5.88 4.03
N ASN A 61 -9.51 6.33 4.88
CA ASN A 61 -10.94 6.19 4.65
C ASN A 61 -11.40 6.98 3.42
N GLU A 62 -10.94 8.22 3.24
CA GLU A 62 -11.23 9.00 2.04
C GLU A 62 -10.63 8.36 0.76
N ILE A 63 -9.39 7.87 0.83
CA ILE A 63 -8.80 7.09 -0.26
C ILE A 63 -9.68 5.89 -0.61
N ALA A 64 -10.16 5.15 0.39
CA ALA A 64 -11.01 3.98 0.17
C ALA A 64 -12.34 4.33 -0.48
N LYS A 65 -12.99 5.44 -0.09
CA LYS A 65 -14.22 5.93 -0.71
C LYS A 65 -14.00 6.26 -2.20
N TYR A 66 -12.96 7.04 -2.52
CA TYR A 66 -12.64 7.35 -3.91
C TYR A 66 -12.30 6.08 -4.71
N LEU A 67 -11.49 5.18 -4.16
CA LEU A 67 -11.16 3.93 -4.83
C LEU A 67 -12.40 3.10 -5.13
N VAL A 68 -13.25 2.87 -4.13
CA VAL A 68 -14.47 2.06 -4.27
C VAL A 68 -15.47 2.69 -5.22
N SER A 69 -15.50 4.02 -5.35
CA SER A 69 -16.34 4.70 -6.35
C SER A 69 -15.97 4.34 -7.79
N MET A 70 -14.71 3.95 -8.03
CA MET A 70 -14.21 3.51 -9.35
C MET A 70 -14.54 2.05 -9.66
N PHE A 71 -15.02 1.26 -8.68
CA PHE A 71 -15.36 -0.14 -8.88
C PHE A 71 -16.77 -0.31 -9.44
N PRO A 72 -17.04 -1.33 -10.27
CA PRO A 72 -18.40 -1.67 -10.68
C PRO A 72 -19.26 -2.11 -9.47
N GLN A 73 -20.59 -2.09 -9.62
CA GLN A 73 -21.49 -2.57 -8.58
C GLN A 73 -21.33 -4.08 -8.31
N LYS A 74 -21.10 -4.83 -9.37
CA LYS A 74 -20.71 -6.25 -9.33
C LYS A 74 -19.51 -6.44 -10.23
N GLY A 75 -18.41 -6.97 -9.68
CA GLY A 75 -17.19 -7.10 -10.49
C GLY A 75 -16.08 -7.87 -9.79
N THR A 76 -14.98 -7.98 -10.50
CA THR A 76 -13.79 -8.72 -10.11
C THR A 76 -12.60 -7.78 -10.01
N VAL A 77 -11.95 -7.76 -8.86
CA VAL A 77 -10.81 -6.89 -8.55
C VAL A 77 -9.56 -7.74 -8.34
N MET A 78 -8.47 -7.39 -9.01
CA MET A 78 -7.16 -7.96 -8.75
C MET A 78 -6.37 -7.00 -7.85
N THR A 79 -5.65 -7.56 -6.88
CA THR A 79 -4.80 -6.80 -5.96
C THR A 79 -3.32 -7.16 -6.15
N GLN A 80 -2.42 -6.50 -5.41
CA GLN A 80 -1.01 -6.88 -5.30
C GLN A 80 -0.48 -6.55 -3.91
N CYS A 81 0.26 -7.49 -3.31
CA CYS A 81 0.86 -7.35 -2.00
C CYS A 81 -0.19 -7.09 -0.89
N PHE A 82 0.16 -6.34 0.13
CA PHE A 82 -0.72 -5.98 1.24
C PHE A 82 -0.49 -4.53 1.68
N GLY A 83 -1.50 -3.72 1.51
CA GLY A 83 -1.59 -2.40 2.13
C GLY A 83 -2.42 -2.52 3.41
N GLU A 84 -1.78 -2.63 4.56
CA GLU A 84 -2.42 -2.94 5.85
C GLU A 84 -3.74 -2.21 6.08
N THR A 85 -3.73 -0.90 6.03
CA THR A 85 -4.91 -0.09 6.36
C THR A 85 -5.86 0.02 5.18
N ILE A 86 -5.33 0.21 3.96
CA ILE A 86 -6.18 0.47 2.79
C ILE A 86 -7.01 -0.74 2.36
N VAL A 87 -6.47 -1.96 2.47
CA VAL A 87 -7.22 -3.18 2.12
C VAL A 87 -8.47 -3.30 3.00
N GLY A 88 -8.33 -3.20 4.32
CA GLY A 88 -9.46 -3.25 5.24
C GLY A 88 -10.49 -2.13 5.01
N MET A 89 -10.03 -0.89 4.78
CA MET A 89 -10.91 0.24 4.51
C MET A 89 -11.62 0.12 3.16
N MET A 90 -10.94 -0.32 2.12
CA MET A 90 -11.53 -0.59 0.80
C MET A 90 -12.67 -1.61 0.90
N LEU A 91 -12.46 -2.72 1.61
CA LEU A 91 -13.46 -3.76 1.79
C LEU A 91 -14.64 -3.26 2.62
N LYS A 92 -14.39 -2.49 3.68
CA LYS A 92 -15.43 -1.83 4.49
C LYS A 92 -16.29 -0.91 3.63
N GLU A 93 -15.68 -0.01 2.87
CA GLU A 93 -16.39 0.93 2.00
C GLU A 93 -17.15 0.19 0.88
N ALA A 94 -16.59 -0.88 0.30
CA ALA A 94 -17.28 -1.71 -0.67
C ALA A 94 -18.56 -2.34 -0.10
N LYS A 95 -18.52 -2.83 1.14
CA LYS A 95 -19.71 -3.33 1.85
C LYS A 95 -20.75 -2.23 2.10
N LEU A 96 -20.32 -1.08 2.58
CA LEU A 96 -21.22 0.07 2.83
C LEU A 96 -21.90 0.54 1.53
N ALA A 97 -21.17 0.48 0.40
CA ALA A 97 -21.72 0.78 -0.92
C ALA A 97 -22.54 -0.37 -1.54
N GLY A 98 -22.70 -1.49 -0.85
CA GLY A 98 -23.45 -2.65 -1.32
C GLY A 98 -22.81 -3.35 -2.53
N LYS A 99 -21.52 -3.17 -2.76
CA LYS A 99 -20.82 -3.76 -3.91
C LYS A 99 -20.58 -5.25 -3.72
N GLN A 100 -20.78 -6.00 -4.80
CA GLN A 100 -20.55 -7.45 -4.87
C GLN A 100 -19.24 -7.71 -5.60
N LEU A 101 -18.15 -7.86 -4.86
CA LEU A 101 -16.82 -8.01 -5.42
C LEU A 101 -16.28 -9.42 -5.20
N ARG A 102 -15.66 -9.97 -6.24
CA ARG A 102 -14.77 -11.12 -6.21
C ARG A 102 -13.33 -10.61 -6.32
N LEU A 103 -12.43 -11.14 -5.49
CA LEU A 103 -11.05 -10.68 -5.45
C LEU A 103 -10.07 -11.77 -5.91
N PHE A 104 -9.11 -11.40 -6.73
CA PHE A 104 -7.94 -12.22 -7.04
C PHE A 104 -6.70 -11.62 -6.39
N CYS A 105 -5.99 -12.44 -5.61
CA CYS A 105 -4.82 -12.03 -4.85
C CYS A 105 -3.60 -12.85 -5.31
N PRO A 106 -2.70 -12.27 -6.14
CA PRO A 106 -1.38 -12.85 -6.37
C PRO A 106 -0.67 -13.07 -5.05
N GLU A 107 -0.02 -14.22 -4.88
CA GLU A 107 0.56 -14.64 -3.59
C GLU A 107 1.66 -13.72 -3.07
N THR A 108 2.33 -12.99 -3.94
CA THR A 108 3.43 -12.06 -3.63
C THR A 108 4.65 -12.75 -3.05
N ARG A 109 5.37 -13.49 -3.90
CA ARG A 109 6.67 -14.08 -3.52
C ARG A 109 7.71 -12.99 -3.17
N PRO A 110 8.70 -13.27 -2.30
CA PRO A 110 8.86 -14.50 -1.53
C PRO A 110 8.14 -14.48 -0.16
N TYR A 111 7.56 -13.33 0.29
CA TYR A 111 6.98 -13.20 1.64
C TYR A 111 5.49 -13.57 1.71
N PHE A 112 4.85 -13.83 0.58
CA PHE A 112 3.45 -14.25 0.50
C PHE A 112 2.44 -13.29 1.13
N GLN A 113 2.68 -11.95 1.05
CA GLN A 113 1.78 -10.97 1.65
C GLN A 113 0.38 -11.00 1.02
N GLY A 114 0.29 -11.24 -0.29
CA GLY A 114 -0.99 -11.38 -0.98
C GLY A 114 -1.80 -12.57 -0.48
N ALA A 115 -1.18 -13.72 -0.35
CA ALA A 115 -1.83 -14.93 0.16
C ALA A 115 -2.10 -14.86 1.66
N ARG A 116 -1.08 -14.52 2.45
CA ARG A 116 -1.17 -14.60 3.92
C ARG A 116 -1.96 -13.47 4.57
N LEU A 117 -1.95 -12.29 3.96
CA LEU A 117 -2.53 -11.08 4.57
C LEU A 117 -3.74 -10.59 3.78
N THR A 118 -3.58 -10.21 2.50
CA THR A 118 -4.66 -9.65 1.71
C THR A 118 -5.82 -10.64 1.56
N ALA A 119 -5.53 -11.88 1.13
CA ALA A 119 -6.57 -12.88 0.94
C ALA A 119 -7.25 -13.26 2.25
N THR A 120 -6.49 -13.37 3.35
CA THR A 120 -7.06 -13.65 4.69
C THR A 120 -8.02 -12.54 5.12
N VAL A 121 -7.62 -11.27 5.02
CA VAL A 121 -8.49 -10.13 5.37
C VAL A 121 -9.73 -10.10 4.49
N CYS A 122 -9.60 -10.35 3.18
CA CYS A 122 -10.75 -10.42 2.28
C CYS A 122 -11.72 -11.53 2.68
N HIS A 123 -11.21 -12.72 2.99
CA HIS A 123 -12.00 -13.86 3.44
C HIS A 123 -12.71 -13.59 4.77
N ASP A 124 -11.98 -13.10 5.77
CA ASP A 124 -12.51 -12.80 7.12
C ASP A 124 -13.59 -11.71 7.06
N MET A 125 -13.47 -10.80 6.11
CA MET A 125 -14.51 -9.81 5.83
C MET A 125 -15.64 -10.33 4.92
N GLY A 126 -15.68 -11.64 4.59
CA GLY A 126 -16.78 -12.30 3.87
C GLY A 126 -16.84 -11.99 2.37
N PHE A 127 -15.73 -11.69 1.73
CA PHE A 127 -15.66 -11.56 0.28
C PHE A 127 -15.27 -12.89 -0.38
N ASP A 128 -15.71 -13.10 -1.62
CA ASP A 128 -15.23 -14.18 -2.47
C ASP A 128 -13.80 -13.84 -2.91
N VAL A 129 -12.83 -14.65 -2.51
CA VAL A 129 -11.42 -14.41 -2.74
C VAL A 129 -10.70 -15.66 -3.26
N THR A 130 -9.87 -15.47 -4.27
CA THR A 130 -9.05 -16.52 -4.88
C THR A 130 -7.59 -16.10 -4.84
N VAL A 131 -6.73 -16.95 -4.28
CA VAL A 131 -5.27 -16.78 -4.35
C VAL A 131 -4.76 -17.38 -5.64
N ILE A 132 -3.85 -16.68 -6.29
CA ILE A 132 -3.13 -17.15 -7.49
C ILE A 132 -1.62 -16.98 -7.30
N THR A 133 -0.81 -17.72 -8.03
CA THR A 133 0.63 -17.49 -8.06
C THR A 133 0.96 -16.25 -8.90
N ASP A 134 2.13 -15.63 -8.65
CA ASP A 134 2.51 -14.34 -9.25
C ASP A 134 2.69 -14.37 -10.78
N ASN A 135 2.80 -15.56 -11.38
CA ASN A 135 2.91 -15.76 -12.82
C ASN A 135 1.56 -15.97 -13.53
N MET A 136 0.43 -15.93 -12.80
CA MET A 136 -0.91 -16.18 -13.36
C MET A 136 -1.73 -14.92 -13.74
N PRO A 137 -1.37 -13.68 -13.40
CA PRO A 137 -2.23 -12.51 -13.62
C PRO A 137 -2.73 -12.40 -15.07
N ALA A 138 -1.86 -12.55 -16.07
CA ALA A 138 -2.26 -12.44 -17.47
C ALA A 138 -3.31 -13.49 -17.87
N PHE A 139 -3.15 -14.75 -17.44
CA PHE A 139 -4.13 -15.81 -17.71
C PHE A 139 -5.48 -15.50 -17.05
N VAL A 140 -5.44 -15.06 -15.78
CA VAL A 140 -6.65 -14.73 -15.01
C VAL A 140 -7.37 -13.52 -15.63
N MET A 141 -6.65 -12.47 -16.04
CA MET A 141 -7.21 -11.31 -16.72
C MET A 141 -7.90 -11.72 -18.04
N GLN A 142 -7.30 -12.64 -18.78
CA GLN A 142 -7.86 -13.14 -20.05
C GLN A 142 -9.13 -13.99 -19.85
N ARG A 143 -9.21 -14.77 -18.76
CA ARG A 143 -10.24 -15.82 -18.58
C ARG A 143 -11.36 -15.43 -17.64
N GLU A 144 -11.05 -14.68 -16.58
CA GLU A 144 -11.96 -14.45 -15.46
C GLU A 144 -12.65 -13.07 -15.47
N GLY A 145 -12.27 -12.21 -16.41
CA GLY A 145 -12.89 -10.88 -16.56
C GLY A 145 -12.59 -9.98 -15.37
N ILE A 146 -11.31 -9.60 -15.20
CA ILE A 146 -10.91 -8.62 -14.18
C ILE A 146 -11.37 -7.23 -14.63
N ASP A 147 -12.12 -6.53 -13.77
CA ASP A 147 -12.62 -5.18 -14.05
C ASP A 147 -11.65 -4.09 -13.61
N VAL A 148 -10.87 -4.35 -12.55
CA VAL A 148 -9.94 -3.37 -11.96
C VAL A 148 -8.72 -4.09 -11.40
N PHE A 149 -7.53 -3.54 -11.66
CA PHE A 149 -6.34 -3.81 -10.88
C PHE A 149 -6.09 -2.66 -9.89
N THR A 150 -5.87 -2.97 -8.62
CA THR A 150 -5.53 -1.96 -7.61
C THR A 150 -4.47 -2.44 -6.63
N CYS A 151 -3.60 -1.52 -6.21
CA CYS A 151 -2.61 -1.76 -5.18
C CYS A 151 -2.31 -0.48 -4.38
N ALA A 152 -1.67 -0.63 -3.24
CA ALA A 152 -1.03 0.49 -2.54
C ALA A 152 0.30 0.84 -3.21
N ALA A 153 0.91 1.94 -2.77
CA ALA A 153 2.27 2.32 -3.14
C ALA A 153 3.16 2.46 -1.90
N ASP A 154 4.42 2.07 -2.03
CA ASP A 154 5.47 2.39 -1.06
C ASP A 154 5.96 3.83 -1.24
N ALA A 155 6.04 4.31 -2.49
CA ALA A 155 6.24 5.72 -2.84
C ALA A 155 5.55 6.05 -4.17
N ILE A 156 5.12 7.29 -4.34
CA ILE A 156 4.56 7.84 -5.58
C ILE A 156 5.39 9.07 -5.94
N CYS A 157 6.24 8.93 -6.96
CA CYS A 157 7.09 10.02 -7.43
C CYS A 157 6.25 11.10 -8.14
N LEU A 158 6.72 12.37 -8.09
CA LEU A 158 5.98 13.48 -8.71
C LEU A 158 5.97 13.43 -10.25
N ASP A 159 6.87 12.66 -10.86
CA ASP A 159 6.87 12.35 -12.30
C ASP A 159 5.92 11.19 -12.66
N GLY A 160 5.13 10.72 -11.69
CA GLY A 160 4.08 9.73 -11.87
C GLY A 160 4.54 8.27 -11.78
N PHE A 161 5.82 8.00 -11.58
CA PHE A 161 6.27 6.63 -11.32
C PHE A 161 5.83 6.17 -9.93
N VAL A 162 5.40 4.92 -9.86
CA VAL A 162 4.97 4.28 -8.61
C VAL A 162 5.95 3.20 -8.21
N VAL A 163 6.43 3.27 -6.98
CA VAL A 163 7.23 2.23 -6.32
C VAL A 163 6.29 1.36 -5.50
N ASN A 164 6.27 0.09 -5.76
CA ASN A 164 5.52 -0.88 -4.96
C ASN A 164 6.22 -2.24 -4.99
N LYS A 165 5.70 -3.18 -4.22
CA LYS A 165 6.22 -4.54 -4.15
C LYS A 165 6.50 -5.11 -5.54
N VAL A 166 7.69 -5.71 -5.71
CA VAL A 166 8.10 -6.35 -6.97
C VAL A 166 6.98 -7.28 -7.48
N GLY A 167 6.72 -7.18 -8.78
CA GLY A 167 5.58 -7.82 -9.45
C GLY A 167 4.42 -6.86 -9.77
N THR A 168 4.37 -5.69 -9.15
CA THR A 168 3.34 -4.68 -9.47
C THR A 168 3.45 -4.21 -10.91
N PHE A 169 4.66 -3.92 -11.38
CA PHE A 169 4.90 -3.48 -12.75
C PHE A 169 4.46 -4.54 -13.78
N GLN A 170 4.79 -5.81 -13.56
CA GLN A 170 4.36 -6.88 -14.50
C GLN A 170 2.83 -7.02 -14.54
N ILE A 171 2.13 -6.89 -13.40
CA ILE A 171 0.66 -6.94 -13.36
C ILE A 171 0.06 -5.74 -14.08
N ALA A 172 0.64 -4.54 -13.90
CA ALA A 172 0.22 -3.32 -14.60
C ALA A 172 0.40 -3.44 -16.13
N ILE A 173 1.47 -4.07 -16.61
CA ILE A 173 1.66 -4.39 -18.04
C ILE A 173 0.53 -5.30 -18.53
N CYS A 174 0.22 -6.36 -17.79
CA CYS A 174 -0.87 -7.26 -18.14
C CYS A 174 -2.22 -6.52 -18.15
N ALA A 175 -2.51 -5.72 -17.13
CA ALA A 175 -3.74 -4.94 -17.05
C ALA A 175 -3.88 -3.99 -18.24
N ASN A 176 -2.83 -3.26 -18.60
CA ASN A 176 -2.82 -2.37 -19.77
C ASN A 176 -3.07 -3.12 -21.07
N HIS A 177 -2.44 -4.29 -21.25
CA HIS A 177 -2.64 -5.13 -22.44
C HIS A 177 -4.11 -5.55 -22.63
N PHE A 178 -4.82 -5.83 -21.54
CA PHE A 178 -6.24 -6.23 -21.56
C PHE A 178 -7.21 -5.05 -21.42
N GLY A 179 -6.73 -3.80 -21.40
CA GLY A 179 -7.57 -2.60 -21.23
C GLY A 179 -8.19 -2.48 -19.82
N ILE A 180 -7.60 -3.12 -18.83
CA ILE A 180 -8.07 -3.11 -17.43
C ILE A 180 -7.47 -1.88 -16.74
N PRO A 181 -8.30 -1.01 -16.12
CA PRO A 181 -7.78 0.15 -15.41
C PRO A 181 -6.98 -0.24 -14.18
N THR A 182 -5.86 0.47 -13.98
CA THR A 182 -4.97 0.33 -12.83
C THR A 182 -5.09 1.54 -11.93
N PHE A 183 -5.57 1.35 -10.69
CA PHE A 183 -5.65 2.39 -9.67
C PHE A 183 -4.66 2.13 -8.55
N VAL A 184 -3.82 3.11 -8.27
CA VAL A 184 -2.83 3.04 -7.20
C VAL A 184 -3.23 3.98 -6.06
N THR A 185 -3.22 3.47 -4.83
CA THR A 185 -3.60 4.24 -3.65
C THR A 185 -2.40 4.77 -2.89
N GLY A 186 -2.44 6.04 -2.54
CA GLY A 186 -1.39 6.70 -1.76
C GLY A 186 -1.36 8.20 -1.99
N ALA A 187 -0.47 8.90 -1.30
CA ALA A 187 -0.21 10.31 -1.53
C ALA A 187 1.10 10.50 -2.32
N PRO A 188 1.17 11.48 -3.23
CA PRO A 188 2.42 11.85 -3.89
C PRO A 188 3.48 12.26 -2.86
N ASP A 189 4.72 11.81 -3.07
CA ASP A 189 5.84 12.05 -2.17
C ASP A 189 6.72 13.18 -2.69
N ALA A 190 6.70 14.32 -2.00
CA ALA A 190 7.56 15.46 -2.33
C ALA A 190 9.06 15.16 -2.18
N GLY A 191 9.45 14.14 -1.41
CA GLY A 191 10.82 13.66 -1.30
C GLY A 191 11.32 12.92 -2.52
N HIS A 192 10.40 12.50 -3.42
CA HIS A 192 10.72 11.82 -4.67
C HIS A 192 10.20 12.60 -5.89
N PRO A 193 10.88 13.69 -6.30
CA PRO A 193 10.48 14.48 -7.47
C PRO A 193 10.50 13.67 -8.77
N THR A 194 11.39 12.71 -8.89
CA THR A 194 11.48 11.79 -10.05
C THR A 194 11.84 10.38 -9.60
N LYS A 195 11.60 9.40 -10.48
CA LYS A 195 12.00 8.00 -10.28
C LYS A 195 13.50 7.82 -9.97
N ASP A 196 14.35 8.73 -10.45
CA ASP A 196 15.80 8.64 -10.29
C ASP A 196 16.27 8.96 -8.85
N THR A 197 15.37 9.50 -8.03
CA THR A 197 15.60 9.72 -6.60
C THR A 197 15.31 8.47 -5.75
N VAL A 198 14.77 7.41 -6.36
CA VAL A 198 14.43 6.17 -5.68
C VAL A 198 15.57 5.16 -5.77
N THR A 199 15.96 4.63 -4.64
CA THR A 199 16.89 3.48 -4.59
C THR A 199 16.09 2.22 -4.24
N ILE A 200 16.11 1.24 -5.13
CA ILE A 200 15.42 -0.04 -4.89
C ILE A 200 16.20 -0.86 -3.86
N GLU A 201 15.53 -1.21 -2.78
CA GLU A 201 16.07 -2.09 -1.73
C GLU A 201 16.34 -3.49 -2.30
N MET A 202 17.58 -3.95 -2.18
CA MET A 202 17.95 -5.34 -2.46
C MET A 202 17.89 -6.13 -1.16
N ARG A 203 17.14 -7.22 -1.16
CA ARG A 203 16.99 -8.12 -0.01
C ARG A 203 17.78 -9.41 -0.19
N ASP A 204 17.85 -10.19 0.90
CA ASP A 204 18.57 -11.46 0.89
C ASP A 204 18.07 -12.38 -0.23
N PRO A 205 18.90 -12.67 -1.24
CA PRO A 205 18.51 -13.51 -2.38
C PRO A 205 18.18 -14.94 -1.99
N ALA A 206 18.56 -15.41 -0.82
CA ALA A 206 18.20 -16.75 -0.33
C ALA A 206 16.68 -16.94 -0.27
N PHE A 207 15.90 -15.89 -0.03
CA PHE A 207 14.44 -15.96 -0.03
C PHE A 207 13.82 -16.35 -1.39
N THR A 208 14.51 -16.09 -2.51
CA THR A 208 14.04 -16.50 -3.84
C THR A 208 14.33 -17.96 -4.15
N LEU A 209 15.28 -18.56 -3.42
CA LEU A 209 15.76 -19.94 -3.62
C LEU A 209 15.01 -20.96 -2.76
N GLN A 210 14.05 -20.51 -1.97
CA GLN A 210 13.29 -21.35 -1.04
C GLN A 210 11.82 -20.91 -0.96
N ALA A 211 10.97 -21.81 -0.55
CA ALA A 211 9.57 -21.54 -0.21
C ALA A 211 9.19 -22.33 1.04
N MET A 212 8.49 -21.68 1.98
CA MET A 212 8.02 -22.32 3.23
C MET A 212 9.13 -23.04 4.03
N GLY A 213 10.35 -22.49 3.99
CA GLY A 213 11.52 -23.10 4.66
C GLY A 213 12.17 -24.26 3.89
N VAL A 214 11.64 -24.61 2.72
CA VAL A 214 12.19 -25.67 1.87
C VAL A 214 12.95 -25.03 0.71
N ARG A 215 14.20 -25.44 0.51
CA ARG A 215 14.98 -25.02 -0.65
C ARG A 215 14.40 -25.62 -1.93
N THR A 216 14.12 -24.78 -2.91
CA THR A 216 13.51 -25.15 -4.20
C THR A 216 14.51 -25.18 -5.35
N ALA A 217 15.65 -24.49 -5.21
CA ALA A 217 16.70 -24.44 -6.22
C ALA A 217 17.89 -25.33 -5.81
N ALA A 218 18.58 -25.91 -6.79
CA ALA A 218 19.79 -26.70 -6.57
C ALA A 218 20.89 -25.87 -5.88
N GLU A 219 21.79 -26.54 -5.20
CA GLU A 219 22.96 -25.91 -4.59
C GLU A 219 23.81 -25.24 -5.67
N GLY A 220 24.38 -24.05 -5.35
CA GLY A 220 25.14 -23.24 -6.30
C GLY A 220 24.30 -22.31 -7.20
N VAL A 221 22.98 -22.49 -7.30
CA VAL A 221 22.11 -21.52 -8.00
C VAL A 221 22.06 -20.21 -7.23
N LYS A 222 22.20 -19.09 -7.96
CA LYS A 222 22.13 -17.72 -7.40
C LYS A 222 20.72 -17.19 -7.39
N GLY A 223 20.34 -16.51 -6.31
CA GLY A 223 19.09 -15.75 -6.22
C GLY A 223 19.30 -14.27 -6.59
N TYR A 224 18.18 -13.58 -6.82
CA TYR A 224 18.14 -12.13 -7.02
C TYR A 224 16.82 -11.60 -6.48
N TYR A 225 16.86 -10.64 -5.54
CA TYR A 225 15.65 -10.18 -4.88
C TYR A 225 15.61 -8.65 -4.73
N PRO A 226 15.16 -7.91 -5.76
CA PRO A 226 14.69 -6.54 -5.56
C PRO A 226 13.36 -6.57 -4.79
N ALA A 227 13.25 -5.76 -3.74
CA ALA A 227 12.04 -5.75 -2.90
C ALA A 227 10.86 -5.07 -3.60
N PHE A 228 11.15 -4.12 -4.49
CA PHE A 228 10.18 -3.27 -5.17
C PHE A 228 10.49 -3.18 -6.67
N ASP A 229 9.51 -2.75 -7.44
CA ASP A 229 9.67 -2.32 -8.83
C ASP A 229 9.07 -0.93 -9.07
N LEU A 230 9.33 -0.38 -10.25
CA LEU A 230 8.92 0.95 -10.67
C LEU A 230 7.90 0.82 -11.80
N THR A 231 6.64 1.11 -11.52
CA THR A 231 5.57 1.14 -12.51
C THR A 231 5.51 2.52 -13.16
N PRO A 232 5.66 2.62 -14.49
CA PRO A 232 5.65 3.90 -15.19
C PRO A 232 4.22 4.49 -15.29
N PRO A 233 4.08 5.84 -15.37
CA PRO A 233 2.80 6.54 -15.32
C PRO A 233 1.82 6.14 -16.42
N HIS A 234 2.29 5.78 -17.61
CA HIS A 234 1.40 5.39 -18.74
C HIS A 234 0.66 4.07 -18.51
N LEU A 235 1.02 3.27 -17.51
CA LEU A 235 0.33 2.05 -17.11
C LEU A 235 -0.68 2.27 -15.98
N ILE A 236 -0.78 3.50 -15.48
CA ILE A 236 -1.60 3.85 -14.32
C ILE A 236 -2.76 4.72 -14.77
N SER A 237 -3.98 4.29 -14.51
CA SER A 237 -5.22 5.00 -14.88
C SER A 237 -5.53 6.13 -13.90
N GLY A 238 -5.08 6.02 -12.66
CA GLY A 238 -5.27 7.07 -11.65
C GLY A 238 -4.55 6.77 -10.33
N ILE A 239 -4.09 7.84 -9.70
CA ILE A 239 -3.59 7.85 -8.32
C ILE A 239 -4.72 8.29 -7.40
N VAL A 240 -5.14 7.38 -6.53
CA VAL A 240 -6.25 7.60 -5.60
C VAL A 240 -5.70 8.07 -4.27
N THR A 241 -6.00 9.32 -3.93
CA THR A 241 -5.49 10.02 -2.75
C THR A 241 -6.63 10.36 -1.78
N ASP A 242 -6.30 10.90 -0.62
CA ASP A 242 -7.25 11.48 0.33
C ASP A 242 -7.95 12.76 -0.18
N ARG A 243 -7.54 13.28 -1.34
CA ARG A 243 -8.07 14.52 -1.96
C ARG A 243 -8.75 14.28 -3.30
N GLY A 244 -8.87 13.04 -3.72
CA GLY A 244 -9.47 12.63 -4.99
C GLY A 244 -8.58 11.73 -5.82
N VAL A 245 -9.01 11.52 -7.07
CA VAL A 245 -8.27 10.73 -8.06
C VAL A 245 -7.53 11.67 -9.00
N PHE A 246 -6.22 11.51 -9.08
CA PHE A 246 -5.34 12.35 -9.90
C PHE A 246 -4.76 11.57 -11.07
N SER A 247 -4.54 12.26 -12.17
CA SER A 247 -3.73 11.72 -13.26
C SER A 247 -2.28 11.53 -12.78
N PRO A 248 -1.62 10.41 -13.10
CA PRO A 248 -0.20 10.21 -12.78
C PRO A 248 0.71 11.26 -13.48
N PHE A 249 0.21 11.95 -14.51
CA PHE A 249 0.94 13.02 -15.22
C PHE A 249 0.74 14.41 -14.63
N ASP A 250 -0.11 14.58 -13.58
CA ASP A 250 -0.41 15.89 -12.97
C ASP A 250 -0.57 15.76 -11.45
N LEU A 251 0.45 15.28 -10.78
CA LEU A 251 0.46 15.07 -9.33
C LEU A 251 0.74 16.33 -8.52
N GLN A 252 1.25 17.39 -9.16
CA GLN A 252 1.49 18.67 -8.49
C GLN A 252 0.18 19.31 -7.97
N ARG A 253 -0.94 19.06 -8.64
CA ARG A 253 -2.27 19.51 -8.21
C ARG A 253 -2.69 18.97 -6.85
N TYR A 254 -2.16 17.82 -6.43
CA TYR A 254 -2.43 17.28 -5.11
C TYR A 254 -2.05 18.27 -4.00
N PHE A 255 -0.91 18.96 -4.11
CA PHE A 255 -0.41 19.86 -3.07
C PHE A 255 -1.20 21.19 -3.02
N SER A 256 -1.83 21.59 -4.11
CA SER A 256 -2.67 22.80 -4.18
C SER A 256 -4.15 22.53 -3.87
N SER A 257 -4.60 21.27 -3.86
CA SER A 257 -5.97 20.92 -3.50
C SER A 257 -6.12 20.95 -1.97
N GLY A 258 -7.13 21.66 -1.45
CA GLY A 258 -7.45 21.71 -0.03
C GLY A 258 -7.84 20.33 0.52
N GLY A 259 -7.44 20.01 1.75
CA GLY A 259 -7.87 18.79 2.43
C GLY A 259 -9.32 18.87 2.90
N MET A 260 -10.02 17.73 2.90
CA MET A 260 -11.36 17.59 3.51
C MET A 260 -11.26 17.22 4.99
N GLY A 261 -12.37 17.46 5.70
CA GLY A 261 -12.53 17.53 7.16
C GLY A 261 -12.07 16.34 8.02
N GLU A 262 -12.07 16.59 9.30
CA GLU A 262 -11.60 15.67 10.35
C GLU A 262 -12.56 14.49 10.56
N TYR A 263 -12.00 13.29 10.79
CA TYR A 263 -12.73 12.08 11.16
C TYR A 263 -12.57 11.86 12.67
N GLU A 264 -13.68 11.69 13.37
CA GLU A 264 -13.68 11.25 14.77
C GLU A 264 -13.89 9.73 14.85
N MET A 265 -12.91 9.03 15.40
CA MET A 265 -13.10 7.65 15.80
C MET A 265 -13.90 7.64 17.11
N VAL A 266 -15.07 7.04 17.08
CA VAL A 266 -15.81 6.70 18.31
C VAL A 266 -15.06 5.54 18.96
N VAL A 267 -14.51 5.77 20.14
CA VAL A 267 -13.80 4.79 20.96
C VAL A 267 -14.81 4.03 21.81
#